data_c0dc6ff3256c5efe67e054f941664ea1
#
_entry.id   c0dc6ff3256c5efe67e054f941664ea1
#
_cell.length_a   1.000
_cell.length_b   1.000
_cell.length_c   1.000
_cell.angle_alpha   90.00
_cell.angle_beta   90.00
_cell.angle_gamma   90.00
#
_symmetry.space_group_name_H-M   'P 1'
#
loop_
_entity.id
_entity.type
_entity.pdbx_description
1 polymer ?
#
loop_
_entity_poly.entity_id
_entity_poly.type
_entity_poly.pdbx_seq_one_letter_code
_entity_poly.pdbx_strand_id
1 'polypeptide(L)'
;GLDSSSLPAYYGLAEGAWQHWARVWDVDYEWLKGRFDQTEYHDGLPMNSSGITVSRWVDGVLEEDEAISQRTALKAMFYWGHAVNSQTRGPEMRRAMQKLEMMVIVDPYPTVAAVMHDRTDGVYLLPACTQFETTGSVTATNRSLQWRDKVIEPLFESKPDHEIMYLLAEKFGFAEELTRHIQVNGKEPLIEDILREINRGTWTIGYTGQSPERLKEHQKHWHTFSFEDLRAEGGPADGDYYGLPWPCWGTPEFAHPGSPNLYDPSVPVKEGGMGFRARFGIERNGVNLLAEGSAPVAGELDDGYPEFTDQMLKDLGWWDDLTDEEKAAAEGENWKTDLSGGIQRVAIEHGCAPYGNAKARAVVWTFPDQVPKHREPLYTTRRDLVEQFPTWDDFRSLFRLPTLYRSIQENDNSDRYPIILTSGRLVEYEGGGEETRSMSWLAELQQEMFVEVNPADANDIGIRDGDTVWVEGAEGGRVRVKALVTPRVGRGVAFMPFHFGGIFQGENLHDRYPEGAAPYVLGEAANTATTYGYDPVTLMQETKCTICRIERA
;
A
#
# COMPACT_ATOMS: atom_id res chain seq x y z
N GLY A 1 7.89 0.44 1.12
CA GLY A 1 7.96 -0.74 0.36
C GLY A 1 8.56 -0.58 -1.01
N LEU A 2 8.64 -1.65 -1.73
CA LEU A 2 9.15 -1.66 -3.10
C LEU A 2 8.47 -0.63 -3.99
N ASP A 3 7.19 -0.40 -3.76
CA ASP A 3 6.40 0.50 -4.57
C ASP A 3 6.64 1.98 -4.30
N SER A 4 7.15 2.32 -3.13
CA SER A 4 7.43 3.73 -2.80
C SER A 4 8.55 4.32 -3.64
N SER A 5 9.51 3.51 -4.07
CA SER A 5 10.56 3.94 -4.99
C SER A 5 10.14 3.84 -6.45
N SER A 6 9.26 2.91 -6.79
CA SER A 6 8.79 2.74 -8.16
C SER A 6 7.78 3.79 -8.58
N LEU A 7 6.90 4.25 -7.68
CA LEU A 7 5.92 5.27 -7.99
C LEU A 7 6.53 6.58 -8.49
N PRO A 8 7.51 7.18 -7.80
CA PRO A 8 8.16 8.38 -8.30
C PRO A 8 8.83 8.18 -9.67
N ALA A 9 9.54 7.07 -9.86
CA ALA A 9 10.15 6.75 -11.14
C ALA A 9 9.12 6.52 -12.25
N TYR A 10 8.06 5.82 -11.93
CA TYR A 10 6.97 5.54 -12.86
C TYR A 10 6.26 6.81 -13.34
N TYR A 11 6.10 7.78 -12.44
CA TYR A 11 5.50 9.08 -12.76
C TYR A 11 6.50 10.12 -13.28
N GLY A 12 7.76 9.77 -13.43
CA GLY A 12 8.81 10.71 -13.83
C GLY A 12 9.18 11.71 -12.72
N LEU A 13 8.88 11.40 -11.47
CA LEU A 13 9.11 12.28 -10.33
C LEU A 13 10.15 11.73 -9.33
N ALA A 14 10.89 10.71 -9.71
CA ALA A 14 11.81 10.01 -8.82
C ALA A 14 12.82 10.95 -8.15
N GLU A 15 13.44 11.83 -8.91
CA GLU A 15 14.42 12.78 -8.38
C GLU A 15 13.78 13.76 -7.39
N GLY A 16 12.63 14.34 -7.74
CA GLY A 16 11.91 15.25 -6.86
C GLY A 16 11.46 14.59 -5.56
N ALA A 17 11.06 13.32 -5.61
CA ALA A 17 10.71 12.57 -4.41
C ALA A 17 11.90 12.36 -3.48
N TRP A 18 13.07 12.05 -4.03
CA TRP A 18 14.29 11.88 -3.23
C TRP A 18 14.82 13.21 -2.66
N GLN A 19 14.73 14.29 -3.41
CA GLN A 19 15.01 15.63 -2.91
C GLN A 19 14.08 16.00 -1.74
N HIS A 20 12.80 15.65 -1.85
CA HIS A 20 11.82 15.83 -0.77
C HIS A 20 12.24 15.05 0.49
N TRP A 21 12.57 13.79 0.37
CA TRP A 21 13.00 12.99 1.53
C TRP A 21 14.33 13.45 2.11
N ALA A 22 15.29 13.86 1.28
CA ALA A 22 16.53 14.46 1.76
C ALA A 22 16.24 15.68 2.64
N ARG A 23 15.24 16.51 2.24
CA ARG A 23 14.82 17.65 3.05
C ARG A 23 14.11 17.26 4.34
N VAL A 24 13.25 16.23 4.33
CA VAL A 24 12.62 15.71 5.54
C VAL A 24 13.70 15.30 6.56
N TRP A 25 14.69 14.58 6.12
CA TRP A 25 15.80 14.11 6.97
C TRP A 25 16.87 15.16 7.22
N ASP A 26 16.80 16.31 6.53
CA ASP A 26 17.84 17.36 6.57
C ASP A 26 19.24 16.81 6.24
N VAL A 27 19.28 15.99 5.23
CA VAL A 27 20.53 15.48 4.67
C VAL A 27 20.81 16.13 3.32
N ASP A 28 22.09 16.26 3.00
CA ASP A 28 22.49 16.73 1.68
C ASP A 28 22.01 15.75 0.60
N TYR A 29 21.37 16.26 -0.46
CA TYR A 29 20.85 15.43 -1.53
C TYR A 29 21.96 14.68 -2.28
N GLU A 30 23.10 15.31 -2.51
CA GLU A 30 24.24 14.65 -3.17
C GLU A 30 24.86 13.58 -2.27
N TRP A 31 24.84 13.77 -0.95
CA TRP A 31 25.22 12.72 -0.01
C TRP A 31 24.27 11.53 -0.11
N LEU A 32 22.95 11.76 -0.11
CA LEU A 32 21.95 10.70 -0.24
C LEU A 32 22.10 9.94 -1.57
N LYS A 33 22.24 10.67 -2.67
CA LYS A 33 22.50 10.13 -4.00
C LYS A 33 23.76 9.27 -4.03
N GLY A 34 24.85 9.76 -3.42
CA GLY A 34 26.11 9.03 -3.33
C GLY A 34 26.02 7.72 -2.56
N ARG A 35 25.02 7.51 -1.69
CA ARG A 35 24.77 6.22 -1.03
C ARG A 35 24.33 5.14 -2.02
N PHE A 36 23.57 5.53 -3.03
CA PHE A 36 23.15 4.63 -4.09
C PHE A 36 24.26 4.37 -5.12
N ASP A 37 25.08 5.37 -5.44
CA ASP A 37 26.13 5.28 -6.45
C ASP A 37 27.35 4.47 -6.00
N GLN A 38 27.49 4.20 -4.71
CA GLN A 38 28.64 3.49 -4.13
C GLN A 38 28.58 1.96 -4.31
N THR A 39 27.54 1.42 -4.90
CA THR A 39 27.42 -0.01 -5.07
C THR A 39 28.03 -0.43 -6.41
N GLU A 40 28.80 -1.51 -6.42
CA GLU A 40 29.37 -2.13 -7.64
C GLU A 40 28.30 -2.60 -8.65
N TYR A 41 27.03 -2.52 -8.26
CA TYR A 41 25.89 -3.01 -9.00
C TYR A 41 25.17 -1.93 -9.82
N HIS A 42 25.64 -0.68 -9.83
CA HIS A 42 24.94 0.42 -10.49
C HIS A 42 25.76 1.16 -11.56
N ASP A 43 25.25 1.13 -12.79
CA ASP A 43 25.68 1.99 -13.89
C ASP A 43 24.71 3.16 -14.02
N GLY A 44 24.70 4.07 -13.08
CA GLY A 44 23.83 5.23 -13.13
C GLY A 44 23.05 5.46 -11.83
N LEU A 45 22.02 6.25 -11.87
CA LEU A 45 21.24 6.64 -10.71
C LEU A 45 20.20 5.59 -10.32
N PRO A 46 20.49 4.69 -9.36
CA PRO A 46 19.52 3.71 -8.90
C PRO A 46 18.28 4.34 -8.30
N MET A 47 18.40 5.58 -7.81
CA MET A 47 17.26 6.37 -7.32
C MET A 47 16.18 6.60 -8.40
N ASN A 48 16.56 6.59 -9.67
CA ASN A 48 15.65 6.78 -10.79
C ASN A 48 15.17 5.46 -11.40
N SER A 49 15.64 4.34 -10.88
CA SER A 49 15.21 3.02 -11.34
C SER A 49 13.94 2.59 -10.62
N SER A 50 13.05 1.96 -11.36
CA SER A 50 11.86 1.36 -10.77
C SER A 50 12.24 0.22 -9.83
N GLY A 51 11.58 0.15 -8.67
CA GLY A 51 11.68 -1.00 -7.79
C GLY A 51 10.97 -2.23 -8.38
N ILE A 52 11.18 -3.37 -7.76
CA ILE A 52 10.45 -4.59 -8.07
C ILE A 52 9.12 -4.57 -7.31
N THR A 53 8.01 -4.75 -8.01
CA THR A 53 6.69 -4.78 -7.37
C THR A 53 6.54 -5.95 -6.41
N VAL A 54 5.65 -5.83 -5.44
CA VAL A 54 5.30 -6.89 -4.49
C VAL A 54 4.94 -8.21 -5.19
N SER A 55 4.29 -8.15 -6.34
CA SER A 55 3.94 -9.34 -7.14
C SER A 55 5.16 -10.04 -7.75
N ARG A 56 6.31 -9.38 -7.82
CA ARG A 56 7.49 -9.84 -8.54
C ARG A 56 8.76 -10.03 -7.70
N TRP A 57 8.74 -9.79 -6.41
CA TRP A 57 9.93 -10.03 -5.59
C TRP A 57 10.44 -11.47 -5.69
N VAL A 58 9.52 -12.41 -5.89
CA VAL A 58 9.84 -13.83 -6.11
C VAL A 58 10.72 -14.02 -7.34
N ASP A 59 10.43 -13.31 -8.44
CA ASP A 59 11.25 -13.32 -9.64
C ASP A 59 12.61 -12.70 -9.35
N GLY A 60 12.64 -11.62 -8.55
CA GLY A 60 13.89 -11.00 -8.10
C GLY A 60 14.84 -11.95 -7.37
N VAL A 61 14.33 -13.04 -6.81
CA VAL A 61 15.13 -14.08 -6.14
C VAL A 61 15.42 -15.26 -7.07
N LEU A 62 14.44 -15.67 -7.89
CA LEU A 62 14.49 -16.94 -8.64
C LEU A 62 15.03 -16.78 -10.04
N GLU A 63 14.75 -15.66 -10.70
CA GLU A 63 15.13 -15.40 -12.08
C GLU A 63 16.52 -14.77 -12.19
N GLU A 64 17.12 -14.90 -13.36
CA GLU A 64 18.38 -14.24 -13.69
C GLU A 64 18.12 -12.89 -14.36
N ASP A 65 19.14 -12.05 -14.40
CA ASP A 65 19.15 -10.62 -14.64
C ASP A 65 18.32 -10.08 -15.80
N GLU A 66 18.29 -10.76 -16.92
CA GLU A 66 17.64 -10.28 -18.14
C GLU A 66 16.11 -10.24 -18.03
N ALA A 67 15.53 -11.13 -17.21
CA ALA A 67 14.07 -11.24 -17.09
C ALA A 67 13.44 -10.09 -16.30
N ILE A 68 14.17 -9.50 -15.38
CA ILE A 68 13.68 -8.49 -14.43
C ILE A 68 14.56 -7.24 -14.37
N SER A 69 15.50 -7.09 -15.28
CA SER A 69 16.39 -5.92 -15.39
C SER A 69 17.15 -5.60 -14.10
N GLN A 70 17.62 -6.62 -13.39
CA GLN A 70 18.51 -6.47 -12.22
C GLN A 70 19.81 -7.23 -12.44
N ARG A 71 20.90 -6.78 -11.82
CA ARG A 71 22.24 -7.34 -12.02
C ARG A 71 22.56 -8.55 -11.15
N THR A 72 21.80 -8.72 -10.08
CA THR A 72 21.98 -9.87 -9.17
C THR A 72 20.65 -10.23 -8.54
N ALA A 73 20.50 -11.49 -8.19
CA ALA A 73 19.33 -11.94 -7.46
C ALA A 73 19.24 -11.27 -6.08
N LEU A 74 18.02 -11.06 -5.61
CA LEU A 74 17.78 -10.60 -4.24
C LEU A 74 18.31 -11.63 -3.25
N LYS A 75 19.09 -11.18 -2.26
CA LYS A 75 19.76 -12.02 -1.27
C LYS A 75 19.15 -11.89 0.12
N ALA A 76 18.60 -10.72 0.44
CA ALA A 76 18.02 -10.42 1.73
C ALA A 76 16.59 -9.89 1.58
N MET A 77 15.71 -10.25 2.52
CA MET A 77 14.34 -9.78 2.58
C MET A 77 13.97 -9.41 4.01
N PHE A 78 13.37 -8.21 4.15
CA PHE A 78 12.72 -7.79 5.38
C PHE A 78 11.20 -7.88 5.18
N TYR A 79 10.55 -8.69 5.99
CA TYR A 79 9.09 -8.72 6.12
C TYR A 79 8.73 -7.92 7.37
N TRP A 80 8.24 -6.73 7.18
CA TRP A 80 7.94 -5.80 8.27
C TRP A 80 6.45 -5.53 8.32
N GLY A 81 5.77 -6.06 9.35
CA GLY A 81 4.32 -5.96 9.48
C GLY A 81 3.58 -6.53 8.26
N HIS A 82 4.05 -7.66 7.71
CA HIS A 82 3.56 -8.17 6.44
C HIS A 82 3.20 -9.65 6.48
N ALA A 83 1.92 -9.94 6.25
CA ALA A 83 1.40 -11.30 6.15
C ALA A 83 1.54 -11.83 4.72
N VAL A 84 2.54 -12.66 4.47
CA VAL A 84 2.84 -13.22 3.13
C VAL A 84 1.75 -14.14 2.59
N ASN A 85 0.89 -14.69 3.44
CA ASN A 85 -0.28 -15.46 3.04
C ASN A 85 -1.31 -14.64 2.24
N SER A 86 -1.24 -13.32 2.29
CA SER A 86 -2.06 -12.44 1.45
C SER A 86 -1.53 -12.27 0.02
N GLN A 87 -0.34 -12.75 -0.28
CA GLN A 87 0.25 -12.70 -1.62
C GLN A 87 -0.09 -13.93 -2.46
N THR A 88 -0.01 -13.77 -3.78
CA THR A 88 -0.11 -14.86 -4.75
C THR A 88 1.20 -15.65 -4.84
N ARG A 89 1.22 -16.70 -5.64
CA ARG A 89 2.43 -17.46 -6.01
C ARG A 89 3.06 -18.21 -4.82
N GLY A 90 2.24 -18.76 -3.91
CA GLY A 90 2.70 -19.48 -2.73
C GLY A 90 3.82 -20.51 -2.98
N PRO A 91 3.70 -21.41 -4.00
CA PRO A 91 4.74 -22.40 -4.29
C PRO A 91 6.10 -21.78 -4.68
N GLU A 92 6.07 -20.71 -5.47
CA GLU A 92 7.29 -20.03 -5.89
C GLU A 92 7.85 -19.16 -4.77
N MET A 93 6.98 -18.56 -3.98
CA MET A 93 7.37 -17.82 -2.78
C MET A 93 8.16 -18.70 -1.81
N ARG A 94 7.69 -19.93 -1.54
CA ARG A 94 8.42 -20.91 -0.72
C ARG A 94 9.80 -21.21 -1.30
N ARG A 95 9.91 -21.40 -2.62
CA ARG A 95 11.20 -21.63 -3.30
C ARG A 95 12.12 -20.41 -3.19
N ALA A 96 11.57 -19.20 -3.35
CA ALA A 96 12.34 -17.97 -3.21
C ALA A 96 12.88 -17.80 -1.79
N MET A 97 12.04 -18.02 -0.78
CA MET A 97 12.47 -17.99 0.64
C MET A 97 13.61 -18.95 0.94
N GLN A 98 13.61 -20.13 0.31
CA GLN A 98 14.71 -21.09 0.44
C GLN A 98 16.04 -20.59 -0.15
N LYS A 99 15.96 -19.73 -1.16
CA LYS A 99 17.13 -19.22 -1.90
C LYS A 99 17.74 -17.95 -1.30
N LEU A 100 16.98 -17.20 -0.51
CA LEU A 100 17.48 -16.00 0.17
C LEU A 100 18.65 -16.36 1.12
N GLU A 101 19.64 -15.49 1.20
CA GLU A 101 20.72 -15.63 2.17
C GLU A 101 20.27 -15.19 3.57
N MET A 102 19.41 -14.15 3.66
CA MET A 102 18.91 -13.60 4.92
C MET A 102 17.43 -13.25 4.82
N MET A 103 16.69 -13.57 5.86
CA MET A 103 15.30 -13.14 6.08
C MET A 103 15.17 -12.53 7.47
N VAL A 104 14.55 -11.37 7.52
CA VAL A 104 14.22 -10.69 8.79
C VAL A 104 12.71 -10.48 8.84
N ILE A 105 12.07 -11.00 9.86
CA ILE A 105 10.64 -10.89 10.09
C ILE A 105 10.43 -10.01 11.31
N VAL A 106 9.82 -8.85 11.12
CA VAL A 106 9.52 -7.87 12.18
C VAL A 106 8.02 -7.82 12.34
N ASP A 107 7.52 -8.43 13.41
CA ASP A 107 6.09 -8.55 13.64
C ASP A 107 5.82 -8.86 15.12
N PRO A 108 4.66 -8.50 15.70
CA PRO A 108 4.29 -8.89 17.05
C PRO A 108 4.17 -10.42 17.23
N TYR A 109 3.84 -11.13 16.16
CA TYR A 109 3.73 -12.59 16.14
C TYR A 109 4.58 -13.19 15.03
N PRO A 110 5.07 -14.43 15.17
CA PRO A 110 5.66 -15.15 14.05
C PRO A 110 4.62 -15.35 12.96
N THR A 111 4.84 -14.74 11.81
CA THR A 111 3.93 -14.85 10.66
C THR A 111 4.21 -16.10 9.82
N VAL A 112 3.39 -16.34 8.81
CA VAL A 112 3.64 -17.42 7.83
C VAL A 112 5.01 -17.28 7.17
N ALA A 113 5.56 -16.08 7.07
CA ALA A 113 6.93 -15.87 6.57
C ALA A 113 7.97 -16.60 7.40
N ALA A 114 7.75 -16.77 8.69
CA ALA A 114 8.67 -17.47 9.60
C ALA A 114 8.67 -19.00 9.41
N VAL A 115 7.60 -19.58 8.88
CA VAL A 115 7.37 -21.03 8.90
C VAL A 115 7.19 -21.67 7.53
N MET A 116 7.00 -20.88 6.48
CA MET A 116 6.71 -21.38 5.14
C MET A 116 7.90 -22.08 4.46
N HIS A 117 9.12 -21.80 4.91
CA HIS A 117 10.36 -22.37 4.41
C HIS A 117 10.95 -23.43 5.36
N ASP A 118 11.96 -24.16 4.88
CA ASP A 118 12.66 -25.20 5.66
C ASP A 118 14.03 -24.72 6.19
N ARG A 119 14.30 -23.42 6.15
CA ARG A 119 15.60 -22.86 6.57
C ARG A 119 15.76 -22.89 8.07
N THR A 120 16.97 -23.20 8.51
CA THR A 120 17.39 -23.22 9.92
C THR A 120 18.47 -22.17 10.22
N ASP A 121 18.90 -21.43 9.20
CA ASP A 121 19.93 -20.38 9.29
C ASP A 121 19.53 -19.14 8.51
N GLY A 122 20.12 -17.99 8.86
CA GLY A 122 19.86 -16.73 8.20
C GLY A 122 18.42 -16.22 8.32
N VAL A 123 17.65 -16.66 9.30
CA VAL A 123 16.29 -16.22 9.59
C VAL A 123 16.26 -15.59 10.97
N TYR A 124 15.80 -14.35 11.03
CA TYR A 124 15.74 -13.56 12.26
C TYR A 124 14.31 -13.11 12.52
N LEU A 125 13.78 -13.47 13.69
CA LEU A 125 12.49 -12.99 14.16
C LEU A 125 12.75 -11.86 15.15
N LEU A 126 12.29 -10.66 14.83
CA LEU A 126 12.40 -9.48 15.66
C LEU A 126 11.01 -9.11 16.17
N PRO A 127 10.73 -9.33 17.47
CA PRO A 127 9.40 -9.06 18.00
C PRO A 127 9.14 -7.56 18.06
N ALA A 128 8.13 -7.10 17.32
CA ALA A 128 7.63 -5.74 17.38
C ALA A 128 6.58 -5.58 18.50
N CYS A 129 6.47 -4.36 19.00
CA CYS A 129 5.40 -4.00 19.92
C CYS A 129 4.03 -4.02 19.24
N THR A 130 3.00 -4.40 19.98
CA THR A 130 1.60 -4.15 19.61
C THR A 130 1.25 -2.68 19.82
N GLN A 131 0.07 -2.26 19.32
CA GLN A 131 -0.42 -0.90 19.50
C GLN A 131 -0.64 -0.48 20.97
N PHE A 132 -0.75 -1.43 21.89
CA PHE A 132 -0.90 -1.15 23.32
C PHE A 132 0.42 -0.90 24.04
N GLU A 133 1.52 -1.28 23.42
CA GLU A 133 2.87 -1.25 23.98
C GLU A 133 3.69 -0.06 23.44
N THR A 134 3.15 0.74 22.55
CA THR A 134 3.85 1.87 21.94
C THR A 134 2.97 3.12 21.86
N THR A 135 3.59 4.28 21.94
CA THR A 135 2.97 5.58 21.73
C THR A 135 3.18 6.01 20.28
N GLY A 136 2.27 6.81 19.74
CA GLY A 136 2.47 7.39 18.43
C GLY A 136 1.19 7.89 17.78
N SER A 137 1.31 8.26 16.53
CA SER A 137 0.16 8.65 15.71
C SER A 137 -0.28 7.50 14.81
N VAL A 138 -1.55 7.49 14.46
CA VAL A 138 -2.14 6.51 13.55
C VAL A 138 -3.14 7.19 12.62
N THR A 139 -3.09 6.85 11.34
CA THR A 139 -4.06 7.31 10.36
C THR A 139 -5.26 6.37 10.33
N ALA A 140 -6.44 6.89 10.62
CA ALA A 140 -7.68 6.13 10.54
C ALA A 140 -8.22 6.08 9.09
N THR A 141 -9.16 5.17 8.85
CA THR A 141 -9.81 4.98 7.53
C THR A 141 -10.53 6.22 7.02
N ASN A 142 -11.05 7.06 7.92
CA ASN A 142 -11.67 8.35 7.59
C ASN A 142 -10.64 9.43 7.21
N ARG A 143 -9.36 9.08 7.08
CA ARG A 143 -8.26 9.99 6.73
C ARG A 143 -7.93 11.00 7.83
N SER A 144 -8.25 10.69 9.08
CA SER A 144 -7.79 11.46 10.23
C SER A 144 -6.54 10.85 10.85
N LEU A 145 -5.63 11.71 11.30
CA LEU A 145 -4.47 11.30 12.08
C LEU A 145 -4.80 11.49 13.56
N GLN A 146 -4.63 10.47 14.35
CA GLN A 146 -4.95 10.46 15.76
C GLN A 146 -3.71 10.15 16.59
N TRP A 147 -3.68 10.64 17.83
CA TRP A 147 -2.65 10.27 18.80
C TRP A 147 -3.11 9.08 19.63
N ARG A 148 -2.16 8.31 20.07
CA ARG A 148 -2.39 7.16 20.92
C ARG A 148 -1.22 7.00 21.89
N ASP A 149 -1.52 6.88 23.17
CA ASP A 149 -0.54 6.61 24.21
C ASP A 149 -0.45 5.10 24.47
N LYS A 150 0.72 4.61 24.79
CA LYS A 150 0.87 3.23 25.23
C LYS A 150 0.12 2.97 26.53
N VAL A 151 -0.40 1.78 26.67
CA VAL A 151 -1.22 1.34 27.81
C VAL A 151 -0.41 0.43 28.74
N ILE A 152 0.48 -0.34 28.19
CA ILE A 152 1.38 -1.26 28.91
C ILE A 152 2.81 -1.11 28.40
N GLU A 153 3.77 -1.51 29.21
CA GLU A 153 5.17 -1.59 28.78
C GLU A 153 5.35 -2.75 27.79
N PRO A 154 6.34 -2.65 26.87
CA PRO A 154 6.68 -3.74 25.96
C PRO A 154 6.85 -5.08 26.68
N LEU A 155 6.23 -6.11 26.14
CA LEU A 155 6.29 -7.45 26.69
C LEU A 155 7.50 -8.20 26.15
N PHE A 156 8.14 -8.99 26.98
CA PHE A 156 9.30 -9.81 26.64
C PHE A 156 10.43 -9.00 25.99
N GLU A 157 10.86 -9.38 24.80
CA GLU A 157 11.92 -8.71 24.03
C GLU A 157 11.36 -7.78 22.95
N SER A 158 10.04 -7.56 22.94
CA SER A 158 9.42 -6.70 21.93
C SER A 158 9.90 -5.26 22.02
N LYS A 159 10.01 -4.62 20.88
CA LYS A 159 10.45 -3.23 20.73
C LYS A 159 9.54 -2.45 19.79
N PRO A 160 9.33 -1.16 20.06
CA PRO A 160 8.69 -0.29 19.09
C PRO A 160 9.44 -0.30 17.74
N ASP A 161 8.70 -0.20 16.64
CA ASP A 161 9.29 -0.20 15.30
C ASP A 161 10.40 0.84 15.13
N HIS A 162 10.21 2.05 15.66
CA HIS A 162 11.21 3.12 15.58
C HIS A 162 12.49 2.81 16.38
N GLU A 163 12.41 2.06 17.49
CA GLU A 163 13.60 1.56 18.18
C GLU A 163 14.33 0.50 17.33
N ILE A 164 13.58 -0.42 16.71
CA ILE A 164 14.17 -1.43 15.82
C ILE A 164 14.86 -0.75 14.63
N MET A 165 14.22 0.25 14.02
CA MET A 165 14.81 1.03 12.92
C MET A 165 16.11 1.73 13.36
N TYR A 166 16.12 2.35 14.53
CA TYR A 166 17.30 3.01 15.07
C TYR A 166 18.45 2.02 15.33
N LEU A 167 18.16 0.87 15.93
CA LEU A 167 19.16 -0.17 16.16
C LEU A 167 19.75 -0.73 14.86
N LEU A 168 18.93 -0.86 13.81
CA LEU A 168 19.43 -1.22 12.48
C LEU A 168 20.30 -0.11 11.89
N ALA A 169 19.87 1.15 12.02
CA ALA A 169 20.64 2.30 11.54
C ALA A 169 22.02 2.41 12.23
N GLU A 170 22.11 2.12 13.53
CA GLU A 170 23.40 2.02 14.24
C GLU A 170 24.30 0.95 13.61
N LYS A 171 23.75 -0.22 13.32
CA LYS A 171 24.48 -1.33 12.70
C LYS A 171 24.95 -1.01 11.28
N PHE A 172 24.14 -0.29 10.53
CA PHE A 172 24.48 0.14 9.16
C PHE A 172 25.32 1.43 9.11
N GLY A 173 25.51 2.12 10.24
CA GLY A 173 26.37 3.29 10.35
C GLY A 173 25.77 4.59 9.85
N PHE A 174 24.44 4.75 9.89
CA PHE A 174 23.73 5.99 9.52
C PHE A 174 22.71 6.48 10.57
N ALA A 175 22.89 6.07 11.83
CA ALA A 175 21.97 6.47 12.90
C ALA A 175 21.95 7.99 13.13
N GLU A 176 23.09 8.67 12.94
CA GLU A 176 23.19 10.12 13.09
C GLU A 176 22.33 10.86 12.04
N GLU A 177 22.38 10.40 10.80
CA GLU A 177 21.57 10.97 9.72
C GLU A 177 20.08 10.67 9.91
N LEU A 178 19.75 9.45 10.36
CA LEU A 178 18.36 9.06 10.63
C LEU A 178 17.74 9.90 11.75
N THR A 179 18.50 10.27 12.77
CA THR A 179 17.98 10.93 13.97
C THR A 179 18.51 12.36 14.15
N ARG A 180 18.89 13.03 13.07
CA ARG A 180 19.49 14.39 13.12
C ARG A 180 18.65 15.40 13.89
N HIS A 181 17.33 15.32 13.78
CA HIS A 181 16.36 16.19 14.45
C HIS A 181 15.48 15.45 15.44
N ILE A 182 15.86 14.25 15.81
CA ILE A 182 15.10 13.37 16.69
C ILE A 182 15.94 13.08 17.92
N GLN A 183 15.45 13.41 19.09
CA GLN A 183 16.10 13.03 20.32
C GLN A 183 16.02 11.51 20.50
N VAL A 184 17.09 10.93 21.00
CA VAL A 184 17.16 9.50 21.29
C VAL A 184 17.35 9.29 22.79
N ASN A 185 16.41 8.64 23.44
CA ASN A 185 16.46 8.29 24.84
C ASN A 185 16.97 6.86 25.01
N GLY A 186 18.25 6.71 25.32
CA GLY A 186 18.90 5.38 25.32
C GLY A 186 19.03 4.84 23.90
N LYS A 187 18.08 4.01 23.45
CA LYS A 187 18.02 3.46 22.09
C LYS A 187 16.66 3.76 21.41
N GLU A 188 15.78 4.43 22.09
CA GLU A 188 14.46 4.75 21.60
C GLU A 188 14.40 6.20 21.09
N PRO A 189 14.20 6.42 19.78
CA PRO A 189 13.93 7.74 19.23
C PRO A 189 12.62 8.32 19.78
N LEU A 190 12.60 9.62 20.08
CA LEU A 190 11.43 10.29 20.61
C LEU A 190 10.33 10.38 19.53
N ILE A 191 9.21 9.75 19.79
CA ILE A 191 8.13 9.62 18.81
C ILE A 191 7.51 10.97 18.41
N GLU A 192 7.47 11.92 19.33
CA GLU A 192 7.02 13.28 19.06
C GLU A 192 7.91 13.99 18.02
N ASP A 193 9.20 13.79 18.10
CA ASP A 193 10.15 14.39 17.13
C ASP A 193 10.03 13.73 15.75
N ILE A 194 9.73 12.43 15.70
CA ILE A 194 9.46 11.72 14.44
C ILE A 194 8.26 12.37 13.73
N LEU A 195 7.17 12.65 14.46
CA LEU A 195 6.02 13.33 13.86
C LEU A 195 6.33 14.77 13.43
N ARG A 196 7.14 15.49 14.21
CA ARG A 196 7.56 16.86 13.85
C ARG A 196 8.46 16.87 12.60
N GLU A 197 9.29 15.85 12.46
CA GLU A 197 10.20 15.74 11.30
C GLU A 197 9.42 15.69 9.98
N ILE A 198 8.31 14.98 9.91
CA ILE A 198 7.47 14.88 8.72
C ILE A 198 7.03 16.26 8.22
N ASN A 199 6.76 17.20 9.12
CA ASN A 199 6.35 18.55 8.74
C ASN A 199 7.44 19.34 7.99
N ARG A 200 8.69 18.92 8.05
CA ARG A 200 9.80 19.62 7.39
C ARG A 200 9.72 19.63 5.87
N GLY A 201 9.16 18.58 5.31
CA GLY A 201 9.13 18.41 3.86
C GLY A 201 7.73 18.38 3.24
N THR A 202 6.69 18.31 4.03
CA THR A 202 5.32 18.07 3.53
C THR A 202 4.34 19.19 3.85
N TRP A 203 4.82 20.40 4.06
CA TRP A 203 4.00 21.52 4.50
C TRP A 203 2.84 21.88 3.53
N THR A 204 2.90 21.42 2.29
CA THR A 204 1.87 21.72 1.29
C THR A 204 0.80 20.66 1.16
N ILE A 205 1.08 19.43 1.57
CA ILE A 205 0.10 18.32 1.54
C ILE A 205 0.27 17.43 2.74
N GLY A 206 -0.82 16.86 3.17
CA GLY A 206 -0.82 15.77 4.12
C GLY A 206 -0.52 16.17 5.55
N TYR A 207 0.72 16.37 5.88
CA TYR A 207 1.16 16.32 7.26
C TYR A 207 1.47 17.67 7.89
N THR A 208 1.46 18.74 7.13
CA THR A 208 1.73 20.09 7.64
C THR A 208 0.72 20.49 8.72
N GLY A 209 1.22 20.99 9.83
CA GLY A 209 0.39 21.36 10.97
C GLY A 209 -0.04 20.21 11.87
N GLN A 210 0.31 18.99 11.53
CA GLN A 210 0.12 17.83 12.41
C GLN A 210 1.24 17.81 13.44
N SER A 211 0.95 18.25 14.64
CA SER A 211 1.90 18.20 15.75
C SER A 211 1.42 17.23 16.83
N PRO A 212 2.33 16.61 17.58
CA PRO A 212 1.95 15.75 18.69
C PRO A 212 1.14 16.50 19.74
N GLU A 213 1.46 17.78 19.99
CA GLU A 213 0.73 18.63 20.94
C GLU A 213 -0.74 18.79 20.52
N ARG A 214 -0.97 19.14 19.24
CA ARG A 214 -2.30 19.35 18.69
C ARG A 214 -3.12 18.05 18.72
N LEU A 215 -2.51 16.92 18.32
CA LEU A 215 -3.17 15.62 18.37
C LEU A 215 -3.48 15.15 19.80
N LYS A 216 -2.59 15.42 20.76
CA LYS A 216 -2.82 15.13 22.19
C LYS A 216 -3.96 15.99 22.76
N GLU A 217 -4.07 17.25 22.35
CA GLU A 217 -5.23 18.10 22.75
C GLU A 217 -6.53 17.54 22.18
N HIS A 218 -6.55 17.04 20.95
CA HIS A 218 -7.73 16.37 20.38
C HIS A 218 -8.12 15.15 21.20
N GLN A 219 -7.17 14.28 21.54
CA GLN A 219 -7.42 13.11 22.36
C GLN A 219 -7.97 13.47 23.75
N LYS A 220 -7.37 14.47 24.39
CA LYS A 220 -7.76 14.92 25.73
C LYS A 220 -9.13 15.57 25.78
N HIS A 221 -9.49 16.28 24.72
CA HIS A 221 -10.74 17.03 24.61
C HIS A 221 -11.71 16.43 23.59
N TRP A 222 -11.63 15.11 23.36
CA TRP A 222 -12.47 14.39 22.39
C TRP A 222 -13.97 14.70 22.52
N HIS A 223 -14.46 14.97 23.72
CA HIS A 223 -15.85 15.25 24.01
C HIS A 223 -16.35 16.62 23.50
N THR A 224 -15.46 17.50 23.03
CA THR A 224 -15.81 18.75 22.36
C THR A 224 -16.09 18.60 20.87
N PHE A 225 -15.78 17.43 20.29
CA PHE A 225 -15.98 17.17 18.88
C PHE A 225 -17.40 16.62 18.62
N SER A 226 -18.08 17.23 17.65
CA SER A 226 -19.39 16.80 17.19
C SER A 226 -19.33 15.41 16.57
N PHE A 227 -20.34 14.57 16.81
CA PHE A 227 -20.48 13.28 16.13
C PHE A 227 -20.96 13.39 14.69
N GLU A 228 -21.51 14.54 14.30
CA GLU A 228 -22.10 14.76 12.99
C GLU A 228 -21.05 15.11 11.95
N ASP A 229 -20.14 16.01 12.29
CA ASP A 229 -19.11 16.51 11.37
C ASP A 229 -17.67 16.36 11.89
N LEU A 230 -17.50 15.82 13.10
CA LEU A 230 -16.21 15.64 13.78
C LEU A 230 -15.47 16.96 14.05
N ARG A 231 -16.17 18.10 14.08
CA ARG A 231 -15.59 19.40 14.35
C ARG A 231 -15.71 19.74 15.83
N ALA A 232 -14.66 20.33 16.38
CA ALA A 232 -14.66 20.79 17.76
C ALA A 232 -15.48 22.09 17.91
N GLU A 233 -16.34 22.11 18.92
CA GLU A 233 -17.14 23.27 19.33
C GLU A 233 -16.68 23.74 20.71
N GLY A 234 -15.85 24.78 20.72
CA GLY A 234 -15.25 25.31 21.94
C GLY A 234 -14.05 24.48 22.43
N GLY A 235 -13.42 24.98 23.49
CA GLY A 235 -12.22 24.38 24.08
C GLY A 235 -10.93 24.66 23.29
N PRO A 236 -9.82 24.01 23.65
CA PRO A 236 -8.51 24.27 23.04
C PRO A 236 -8.41 23.91 21.56
N ALA A 237 -9.27 23.01 21.10
CA ALA A 237 -9.27 22.54 19.69
C ALA A 237 -10.43 23.17 18.88
N ASP A 238 -11.03 24.24 19.34
CA ASP A 238 -12.19 24.87 18.69
C ASP A 238 -11.96 25.10 17.19
N GLY A 239 -12.88 24.57 16.39
CA GLY A 239 -12.82 24.65 14.93
C GLY A 239 -11.97 23.59 14.24
N ASP A 240 -11.14 22.83 14.96
CA ASP A 240 -10.40 21.71 14.39
C ASP A 240 -11.31 20.51 14.12
N TYR A 241 -10.92 19.66 13.16
CA TYR A 241 -11.52 18.35 12.95
C TYR A 241 -10.78 17.29 13.77
N TYR A 242 -11.52 16.38 14.41
CA TYR A 242 -10.94 15.34 15.25
C TYR A 242 -9.88 14.55 14.52
N GLY A 243 -8.70 14.44 15.14
CA GLY A 243 -7.58 13.72 14.59
C GLY A 243 -6.96 14.35 13.35
N LEU A 244 -7.19 15.62 13.06
CA LEU A 244 -6.63 16.35 11.91
C LEU A 244 -6.72 15.55 10.58
N PRO A 245 -7.63 15.92 9.69
CA PRO A 245 -7.83 15.17 8.45
C PRO A 245 -6.56 15.13 7.61
N TRP A 246 -6.37 14.04 6.88
CA TRP A 246 -5.32 13.92 5.88
C TRP A 246 -5.93 14.08 4.47
N PRO A 247 -5.44 14.97 3.63
CA PRO A 247 -4.38 15.95 3.84
C PRO A 247 -4.76 17.01 4.88
N CYS A 248 -3.81 17.33 5.72
CA CYS A 248 -3.95 18.33 6.76
C CYS A 248 -3.33 19.64 6.29
N TRP A 249 -4.05 20.72 6.51
CA TRP A 249 -3.56 22.06 6.27
C TRP A 249 -2.94 22.62 7.52
N GLY A 250 -1.86 23.35 7.36
CA GLY A 250 -1.22 24.02 8.48
C GLY A 250 -2.07 25.12 9.08
N THR A 251 -1.57 25.65 10.17
CA THR A 251 -2.02 26.88 10.77
C THR A 251 -1.32 28.07 10.08
N PRO A 252 -1.66 29.32 10.41
CA PRO A 252 -0.96 30.49 9.84
C PRO A 252 0.56 30.46 9.99
N GLU A 253 1.07 29.88 11.10
CA GLU A 253 2.51 29.72 11.31
C GLU A 253 3.19 28.77 10.34
N PHE A 254 2.44 27.84 9.73
CA PHE A 254 2.90 26.94 8.68
C PHE A 254 2.64 27.47 7.27
N ALA A 255 2.17 28.73 7.15
CA ALA A 255 1.82 29.36 5.88
C ALA A 255 0.80 28.55 5.05
N HIS A 256 -0.24 28.02 5.71
CA HIS A 256 -1.20 27.12 5.10
C HIS A 256 -2.66 27.53 5.37
N PRO A 257 -3.57 27.36 4.41
CA PRO A 257 -4.94 27.88 4.50
C PRO A 257 -5.88 27.12 5.45
N GLY A 258 -5.42 26.05 6.08
CA GLY A 258 -6.23 25.25 6.99
C GLY A 258 -6.77 23.96 6.40
N SER A 259 -7.32 23.07 7.22
CA SER A 259 -7.82 21.76 6.80
C SER A 259 -9.16 21.88 6.09
N PRO A 260 -9.38 21.20 4.95
CA PRO A 260 -10.68 21.15 4.31
C PRO A 260 -11.63 20.22 5.05
N ASN A 261 -12.92 20.50 5.00
CA ASN A 261 -13.94 19.55 5.40
C ASN A 261 -14.11 18.47 4.32
N LEU A 262 -13.70 17.26 4.61
CA LEU A 262 -13.73 16.14 3.67
C LEU A 262 -15.12 15.48 3.56
N TYR A 263 -16.04 15.82 4.43
CA TYR A 263 -17.35 15.18 4.57
C TYR A 263 -18.50 16.03 4.05
N ASP A 264 -18.25 17.28 3.68
CA ASP A 264 -19.29 18.15 3.12
C ASP A 264 -19.16 18.28 1.59
N PRO A 265 -19.99 17.56 0.81
CA PRO A 265 -19.93 17.63 -0.65
C PRO A 265 -20.59 18.88 -1.22
N SER A 266 -21.31 19.67 -0.41
CA SER A 266 -22.02 20.88 -0.86
C SER A 266 -21.15 22.11 -0.92
N VAL A 267 -20.02 22.08 -0.23
CA VAL A 267 -19.07 23.19 -0.13
C VAL A 267 -17.87 22.94 -1.04
N PRO A 268 -17.43 23.92 -1.84
CA PRO A 268 -16.18 23.82 -2.60
C PRO A 268 -15.00 23.51 -1.68
N VAL A 269 -14.06 22.71 -2.19
CA VAL A 269 -12.90 22.29 -1.38
C VAL A 269 -12.08 23.49 -0.89
N LYS A 270 -11.92 24.53 -1.71
CA LYS A 270 -11.25 25.79 -1.32
C LYS A 270 -11.95 26.53 -0.16
N GLU A 271 -13.22 26.21 0.08
CA GLU A 271 -14.03 26.73 1.17
C GLU A 271 -14.21 25.72 2.31
N GLY A 272 -13.43 24.63 2.28
CA GLY A 272 -13.46 23.59 3.29
C GLY A 272 -14.36 22.40 2.97
N GLY A 273 -14.83 22.27 1.74
CA GLY A 273 -15.71 21.17 1.31
C GLY A 273 -15.00 19.83 1.10
N MET A 274 -15.75 18.85 0.58
CA MET A 274 -15.28 17.48 0.35
C MET A 274 -14.06 17.45 -0.57
N GLY A 275 -13.11 16.60 -0.24
CA GLY A 275 -11.88 16.42 -0.98
C GLY A 275 -12.03 15.77 -2.35
N PHE A 276 -10.95 15.72 -3.07
CA PHE A 276 -10.83 15.39 -4.48
C PHE A 276 -11.49 14.08 -4.93
N ARG A 277 -11.60 13.06 -4.09
CA ARG A 277 -12.14 11.74 -4.49
C ARG A 277 -13.58 11.82 -4.96
N ALA A 278 -14.38 12.71 -4.37
CA ALA A 278 -15.75 12.89 -4.78
C ALA A 278 -15.89 13.66 -6.11
N ARG A 279 -14.82 14.32 -6.53
CA ARG A 279 -14.82 15.15 -7.75
C ARG A 279 -13.93 14.60 -8.86
N PHE A 280 -13.31 13.50 -8.60
CA PHE A 280 -12.47 12.80 -9.57
C PHE A 280 -13.36 12.27 -10.71
N GLY A 281 -13.06 12.68 -11.94
CA GLY A 281 -13.86 12.31 -13.11
C GLY A 281 -15.14 13.13 -13.32
N ILE A 282 -15.39 14.17 -12.53
CA ILE A 282 -16.53 15.05 -12.74
C ILE A 282 -16.31 15.89 -14.00
N GLU A 283 -17.35 15.92 -14.82
CA GLU A 283 -17.44 16.82 -15.96
C GLU A 283 -17.62 18.25 -15.47
N ARG A 284 -16.81 19.16 -16.03
CA ARG A 284 -16.90 20.57 -15.72
C ARG A 284 -16.94 21.39 -16.99
N ASN A 285 -17.92 22.26 -17.10
CA ASN A 285 -18.14 23.08 -18.30
C ASN A 285 -18.16 22.28 -19.61
N GLY A 286 -18.70 21.05 -19.56
CA GLY A 286 -18.73 20.14 -20.70
C GLY A 286 -17.42 19.39 -20.97
N VAL A 287 -16.40 19.55 -20.11
CA VAL A 287 -15.13 18.83 -20.23
C VAL A 287 -15.00 17.80 -19.11
N ASN A 288 -14.89 16.55 -19.48
CA ASN A 288 -14.53 15.49 -18.53
C ASN A 288 -13.03 15.56 -18.24
N LEU A 289 -12.65 15.82 -16.99
CA LEU A 289 -11.26 16.00 -16.58
C LEU A 289 -10.38 14.75 -16.75
N LEU A 290 -10.99 13.61 -17.02
CA LEU A 290 -10.27 12.34 -17.22
C LEU A 290 -10.47 11.73 -18.61
N ALA A 291 -11.19 12.40 -19.51
CA ALA A 291 -11.48 11.84 -20.82
C ALA A 291 -10.36 12.08 -21.84
N GLU A 292 -10.12 11.04 -22.67
CA GLU A 292 -9.43 11.12 -23.97
C GLU A 292 -8.16 11.98 -24.05
N GLY A 293 -7.10 11.56 -23.43
CA GLY A 293 -5.84 12.31 -23.49
C GLY A 293 -5.93 13.71 -22.88
N SER A 294 -7.06 14.02 -22.26
CA SER A 294 -7.30 15.28 -21.56
C SER A 294 -6.58 15.35 -20.22
N ALA A 295 -5.99 14.28 -19.77
CA ALA A 295 -4.94 14.43 -18.80
C ALA A 295 -3.66 14.83 -19.56
N PRO A 296 -2.95 15.76 -19.13
CA PRO A 296 -3.14 16.67 -18.04
C PRO A 296 -3.77 17.96 -18.56
N VAL A 297 -4.97 17.86 -19.04
CA VAL A 297 -5.58 19.10 -19.48
C VAL A 297 -5.51 20.04 -18.33
N ALA A 298 -4.85 21.09 -18.60
CA ALA A 298 -4.98 22.34 -17.94
C ALA A 298 -6.46 22.72 -17.82
N GLY A 299 -7.23 21.93 -17.09
CA GLY A 299 -8.54 22.33 -16.62
C GLY A 299 -8.30 23.18 -15.40
N GLU A 300 -8.78 24.38 -15.40
CA GLU A 300 -8.97 25.11 -14.17
C GLU A 300 -9.82 24.25 -13.26
N LEU A 301 -9.20 23.72 -12.21
CA LEU A 301 -9.93 23.08 -11.15
C LEU A 301 -10.22 24.14 -10.09
N ASP A 302 -11.21 25.00 -10.31
CA ASP A 302 -11.67 25.95 -9.27
C ASP A 302 -12.17 25.21 -8.02
N ASP A 303 -12.53 23.93 -8.17
CA ASP A 303 -12.98 23.05 -7.11
C ASP A 303 -11.90 22.03 -6.77
N GLY A 304 -10.95 22.35 -6.11
CA GLY A 304 -9.92 21.44 -5.66
C GLY A 304 -9.40 21.92 -4.32
N TYR A 305 -8.46 21.21 -3.77
CA TYR A 305 -7.67 21.76 -2.71
C TYR A 305 -6.98 23.04 -3.17
N PRO A 306 -6.74 23.99 -2.25
CA PRO A 306 -5.89 25.13 -2.54
C PRO A 306 -4.58 24.61 -3.13
N GLU A 307 -4.21 25.17 -4.26
CA GLU A 307 -2.98 24.85 -4.94
C GLU A 307 -1.93 25.89 -4.60
N PHE A 308 -0.70 25.62 -4.98
CA PHE A 308 0.28 26.68 -5.04
C PHE A 308 -0.19 27.74 -6.02
N THR A 309 -0.31 28.94 -5.53
CA THR A 309 -0.64 30.10 -6.36
C THR A 309 0.59 31.00 -6.50
N ASP A 310 0.57 31.87 -7.48
CA ASP A 310 1.58 32.92 -7.61
C ASP A 310 1.72 33.73 -6.32
N GLN A 311 0.59 34.02 -5.65
CA GLN A 311 0.60 34.73 -4.38
C GLN A 311 1.30 33.93 -3.28
N MET A 312 1.06 32.62 -3.19
CA MET A 312 1.77 31.76 -2.21
C MET A 312 3.29 31.77 -2.43
N LEU A 313 3.75 31.71 -3.68
CA LEU A 313 5.17 31.77 -3.97
C LEU A 313 5.76 33.14 -3.59
N LYS A 314 5.02 34.23 -3.86
CA LYS A 314 5.40 35.59 -3.45
C LYS A 314 5.49 35.71 -1.91
N ASP A 315 4.49 35.22 -1.20
CA ASP A 315 4.44 35.24 0.27
C ASP A 315 5.57 34.40 0.91
N LEU A 316 5.98 33.32 0.25
CA LEU A 316 7.07 32.45 0.67
C LEU A 316 8.46 32.97 0.25
N GLY A 317 8.51 33.99 -0.59
CA GLY A 317 9.77 34.48 -1.16
C GLY A 317 10.39 33.60 -2.25
N TRP A 318 9.62 32.69 -2.84
CA TRP A 318 10.07 31.76 -3.89
C TRP A 318 9.74 32.21 -5.30
N TRP A 319 9.04 33.34 -5.44
CA TRP A 319 8.64 33.87 -6.74
C TRP A 319 9.82 34.14 -7.65
N ASP A 320 10.94 34.56 -7.10
CA ASP A 320 12.15 34.91 -7.88
C ASP A 320 12.93 33.68 -8.38
N ASP A 321 12.59 32.50 -7.94
CA ASP A 321 13.16 31.24 -8.43
C ASP A 321 12.50 30.77 -9.76
N LEU A 322 11.42 31.43 -10.16
CA LEU A 322 10.81 31.24 -11.48
C LEU A 322 11.58 32.03 -12.55
N THR A 323 11.67 31.45 -13.75
CA THR A 323 12.12 32.18 -14.93
C THR A 323 11.11 33.26 -15.34
N ASP A 324 11.49 34.21 -16.18
CA ASP A 324 10.59 35.28 -16.63
C ASP A 324 9.40 34.71 -17.42
N GLU A 325 9.60 33.63 -18.19
CA GLU A 325 8.54 32.94 -18.90
C GLU A 325 7.59 32.23 -17.95
N GLU A 326 8.13 31.59 -16.92
CA GLU A 326 7.34 30.91 -15.89
C GLU A 326 6.54 31.92 -15.06
N LYS A 327 7.13 33.06 -14.71
CA LYS A 327 6.42 34.15 -14.01
C LYS A 327 5.25 34.65 -14.85
N ALA A 328 5.48 34.91 -16.14
CA ALA A 328 4.43 35.39 -17.04
C ALA A 328 3.30 34.36 -17.22
N ALA A 329 3.61 33.06 -17.19
CA ALA A 329 2.63 31.99 -17.29
C ALA A 329 1.87 31.75 -15.99
N ALA A 330 2.46 32.10 -14.85
CA ALA A 330 1.90 31.85 -13.51
C ALA A 330 1.10 33.03 -12.96
N GLU A 331 1.36 34.25 -13.46
CA GLU A 331 0.77 35.46 -12.89
C GLU A 331 -0.74 35.51 -13.10
N GLY A 332 -1.49 35.57 -12.00
CA GLY A 332 -2.95 35.61 -12.00
C GLY A 332 -3.64 34.28 -12.36
N GLU A 333 -2.87 33.24 -12.60
CA GLU A 333 -3.39 31.91 -12.89
C GLU A 333 -3.44 31.06 -11.64
N ASN A 334 -4.54 30.38 -11.46
CA ASN A 334 -4.58 29.26 -10.55
C ASN A 334 -3.71 28.14 -11.12
N TRP A 335 -3.07 27.38 -10.25
CA TRP A 335 -2.26 26.26 -10.62
C TRP A 335 -2.91 25.38 -11.70
N LYS A 336 -2.16 25.12 -12.75
CA LYS A 336 -2.50 24.10 -13.75
C LYS A 336 -1.87 22.79 -13.34
N THR A 337 -2.59 21.71 -13.57
CA THR A 337 -2.17 20.33 -13.18
C THR A 337 -0.97 19.81 -13.97
N ASP A 338 -0.26 20.66 -14.69
CA ASP A 338 0.96 20.31 -15.40
C ASP A 338 2.11 20.09 -14.41
N LEU A 339 2.59 18.87 -14.35
CA LEU A 339 3.72 18.50 -13.50
C LEU A 339 5.04 19.12 -13.93
N SER A 340 5.11 19.69 -15.12
CA SER A 340 6.29 20.41 -15.64
C SER A 340 6.25 21.92 -15.39
N GLY A 341 5.15 22.44 -14.83
CA GLY A 341 4.99 23.87 -14.59
C GLY A 341 6.04 24.41 -13.60
N GLY A 342 6.49 25.63 -13.85
CA GLY A 342 7.52 26.27 -13.04
C GLY A 342 7.19 26.37 -11.56
N ILE A 343 5.93 26.61 -11.22
CA ILE A 343 5.46 26.62 -9.81
C ILE A 343 5.76 25.29 -9.13
N GLN A 344 5.52 24.16 -9.78
CA GLN A 344 5.81 22.86 -9.23
C GLN A 344 7.31 22.59 -9.11
N ARG A 345 8.09 22.98 -10.11
CA ARG A 345 9.54 22.87 -10.07
C ARG A 345 10.10 23.60 -8.84
N VAL A 346 9.72 24.85 -8.65
CA VAL A 346 10.13 25.66 -7.50
C VAL A 346 9.67 25.02 -6.18
N ALA A 347 8.43 24.56 -6.11
CA ALA A 347 7.92 23.86 -4.92
C ALA A 347 8.76 22.62 -4.57
N ILE A 348 9.14 21.83 -5.54
CA ILE A 348 10.00 20.64 -5.35
C ILE A 348 11.40 21.06 -4.91
N GLU A 349 11.99 22.07 -5.53
CA GLU A 349 13.31 22.59 -5.15
C GLU A 349 13.35 23.08 -3.71
N HIS A 350 12.23 23.60 -3.21
CA HIS A 350 12.05 23.98 -1.81
C HIS A 350 11.56 22.82 -0.91
N GLY A 351 11.60 21.58 -1.40
CA GLY A 351 11.35 20.39 -0.61
C GLY A 351 9.87 20.08 -0.37
N CYS A 352 8.98 20.66 -1.17
CA CYS A 352 7.56 20.30 -1.11
C CYS A 352 7.32 18.96 -1.80
N ALA A 353 6.24 18.25 -1.38
CA ALA A 353 5.88 17.00 -2.03
C ALA A 353 5.61 17.23 -3.53
N PRO A 354 5.95 16.27 -4.39
CA PRO A 354 5.87 16.42 -5.84
C PRO A 354 4.50 16.84 -6.37
N TYR A 355 3.45 16.60 -5.63
CA TYR A 355 2.09 16.94 -6.02
C TYR A 355 1.63 18.31 -5.55
N GLY A 356 2.43 19.02 -4.79
CA GLY A 356 2.28 20.44 -4.44
C GLY A 356 0.98 20.88 -3.78
N ASN A 357 -0.04 20.08 -3.89
CA ASN A 357 -1.36 20.33 -3.36
C ASN A 357 -2.02 18.98 -3.06
N ALA A 358 -2.99 18.95 -2.21
CA ALA A 358 -3.65 17.73 -1.78
C ALA A 358 -4.59 17.10 -2.84
N LYS A 359 -4.41 17.36 -4.12
CA LYS A 359 -5.21 16.75 -5.18
C LYS A 359 -4.75 15.34 -5.52
N ALA A 360 -5.71 14.42 -5.66
CA ALA A 360 -5.45 13.21 -6.40
C ALA A 360 -5.25 13.57 -7.86
N ARG A 361 -4.14 13.17 -8.39
CA ARG A 361 -3.87 13.27 -9.81
C ARG A 361 -3.80 11.89 -10.40
N ALA A 362 -4.53 11.68 -11.47
CA ALA A 362 -4.26 10.57 -12.34
C ALA A 362 -3.11 10.99 -13.27
N VAL A 363 -1.91 10.53 -12.97
CA VAL A 363 -0.76 10.71 -13.85
C VAL A 363 -0.86 9.63 -14.92
N VAL A 364 -1.75 9.85 -15.87
CA VAL A 364 -2.22 8.79 -16.77
C VAL A 364 -1.44 8.69 -18.09
N TRP A 365 -0.63 9.66 -18.43
CA TRP A 365 0.11 9.65 -19.70
C TRP A 365 1.25 8.62 -19.75
N THR A 366 1.70 8.13 -18.61
CA THR A 366 2.67 7.04 -18.53
C THR A 366 2.02 5.67 -18.33
N PHE A 367 0.72 5.64 -18.12
CA PHE A 367 -0.02 4.41 -17.94
C PHE A 367 -0.37 3.74 -19.28
N PRO A 368 -0.53 2.43 -19.29
CA PRO A 368 -1.04 1.72 -20.46
C PRO A 368 -2.41 2.25 -20.93
N ASP A 369 -3.26 2.63 -19.99
CA ASP A 369 -4.54 3.28 -20.22
C ASP A 369 -4.56 4.66 -19.61
N GLN A 370 -4.93 5.67 -20.37
CA GLN A 370 -5.12 7.03 -19.85
C GLN A 370 -6.40 7.18 -19.03
N VAL A 371 -7.37 6.33 -19.26
CA VAL A 371 -8.62 6.22 -18.51
C VAL A 371 -8.78 4.76 -18.11
N PRO A 372 -9.21 4.46 -16.87
CA PRO A 372 -9.47 3.08 -16.47
C PRO A 372 -10.44 2.40 -17.45
N LYS A 373 -10.02 1.29 -18.00
CA LYS A 373 -10.81 0.47 -18.92
C LYS A 373 -11.02 -0.91 -18.36
N HIS A 374 -12.20 -1.46 -18.57
CA HIS A 374 -12.43 -2.87 -18.25
C HIS A 374 -11.54 -3.75 -19.15
N ARG A 375 -10.96 -4.75 -18.56
CA ARG A 375 -10.23 -5.81 -19.23
C ARG A 375 -10.61 -7.14 -18.61
N GLU A 376 -10.82 -8.13 -19.44
CA GLU A 376 -11.03 -9.47 -18.94
C GLU A 376 -9.78 -9.97 -18.21
N PRO A 377 -9.92 -10.67 -17.08
CA PRO A 377 -8.82 -11.33 -16.40
C PRO A 377 -8.11 -12.33 -17.31
N LEU A 378 -6.82 -12.56 -17.06
CA LEU A 378 -6.02 -13.50 -17.86
C LEU A 378 -6.69 -14.88 -17.98
N TYR A 379 -7.33 -15.34 -16.93
CA TYR A 379 -8.08 -16.59 -16.87
C TYR A 379 -9.56 -16.32 -16.70
N THR A 380 -10.22 -15.85 -17.75
CA THR A 380 -11.66 -15.63 -17.71
C THR A 380 -12.45 -16.85 -18.20
N THR A 381 -13.64 -17.06 -17.63
CA THR A 381 -14.65 -17.98 -18.18
C THR A 381 -15.55 -17.29 -19.22
N ARG A 382 -15.48 -15.96 -19.33
CA ARG A 382 -16.29 -15.14 -20.23
C ARG A 382 -15.61 -14.98 -21.59
N ARG A 383 -15.41 -16.12 -22.28
CA ARG A 383 -14.76 -16.16 -23.59
C ARG A 383 -15.44 -15.27 -24.63
N ASP A 384 -16.73 -15.03 -24.46
CA ASP A 384 -17.53 -14.12 -25.28
C ASP A 384 -17.10 -12.64 -25.18
N LEU A 385 -16.40 -12.26 -24.11
CA LEU A 385 -15.95 -10.89 -23.88
C LEU A 385 -14.47 -10.64 -24.23
N VAL A 386 -13.72 -11.70 -24.51
CA VAL A 386 -12.26 -11.61 -24.70
C VAL A 386 -11.87 -10.68 -25.86
N GLU A 387 -12.59 -10.75 -26.99
CA GLU A 387 -12.31 -9.89 -28.14
C GLU A 387 -12.65 -8.41 -27.87
N GLN A 388 -13.67 -8.19 -27.06
CA GLN A 388 -14.16 -6.86 -26.72
C GLN A 388 -13.29 -6.18 -25.68
N PHE A 389 -12.79 -6.96 -24.72
CA PHE A 389 -12.02 -6.50 -23.57
C PHE A 389 -10.73 -7.32 -23.43
N PRO A 390 -9.78 -7.17 -24.38
CA PRO A 390 -8.53 -7.93 -24.35
C PRO A 390 -7.76 -7.64 -23.07
N THR A 391 -7.01 -8.63 -22.61
CA THR A 391 -6.19 -8.50 -21.42
C THR A 391 -5.00 -7.58 -21.63
N TRP A 392 -4.35 -7.24 -20.53
CA TRP A 392 -3.07 -6.55 -20.52
C TRP A 392 -1.94 -7.29 -21.27
N ASP A 393 -2.15 -8.53 -21.67
CA ASP A 393 -1.18 -9.31 -22.43
C ASP A 393 -0.81 -8.64 -23.76
N ASP A 394 -1.73 -7.83 -24.28
CA ASP A 394 -1.49 -7.00 -25.46
C ASP A 394 -0.67 -5.74 -25.15
N PHE A 395 -0.37 -5.48 -23.88
CA PHE A 395 0.47 -4.37 -23.46
C PHE A 395 1.88 -4.82 -23.13
N ARG A 396 2.83 -4.05 -23.57
CA ARG A 396 4.22 -4.16 -23.14
C ARG A 396 4.36 -3.47 -21.79
N SER A 397 4.09 -4.18 -20.71
CA SER A 397 4.35 -3.70 -19.35
C SER A 397 5.76 -4.09 -18.92
N LEU A 398 6.51 -3.15 -18.37
CA LEU A 398 7.81 -3.39 -17.75
C LEU A 398 7.72 -4.35 -16.55
N PHE A 399 6.52 -4.47 -15.98
CA PHE A 399 6.27 -5.24 -14.76
C PHE A 399 5.43 -6.49 -15.00
N ARG A 400 5.36 -6.94 -16.24
CA ARG A 400 4.60 -8.15 -16.56
C ARG A 400 5.10 -9.35 -15.77
N LEU A 401 4.18 -10.01 -15.07
CA LEU A 401 4.49 -11.26 -14.38
C LEU A 401 4.65 -12.41 -15.38
N PRO A 402 5.59 -13.31 -15.14
CA PRO A 402 5.68 -14.56 -15.89
C PRO A 402 4.51 -15.47 -15.45
N THR A 403 3.42 -15.42 -16.18
CA THR A 403 2.30 -16.33 -16.02
C THR A 403 2.53 -17.61 -16.82
N LEU A 404 1.84 -18.69 -16.44
CA LEU A 404 1.91 -19.97 -17.15
C LEU A 404 1.43 -19.80 -18.62
N TYR A 405 0.49 -18.91 -18.84
CA TYR A 405 -0.06 -18.60 -20.15
C TYR A 405 0.20 -17.14 -20.51
N ARG A 406 0.56 -16.90 -21.76
CA ARG A 406 0.96 -15.57 -22.23
C ARG A 406 -0.20 -14.72 -22.71
N SER A 407 -1.26 -15.35 -23.18
CA SER A 407 -2.41 -14.66 -23.75
C SER A 407 -3.71 -15.33 -23.38
N ILE A 408 -4.70 -14.54 -23.03
CA ILE A 408 -6.07 -14.98 -22.83
C ILE A 408 -6.67 -15.54 -24.12
N GLN A 409 -6.25 -15.04 -25.26
CA GLN A 409 -6.77 -15.47 -26.57
C GLN A 409 -6.24 -16.84 -26.97
N GLU A 410 -4.98 -17.12 -26.60
CA GLU A 410 -4.30 -18.37 -26.94
C GLU A 410 -4.71 -19.54 -26.05
N ASN A 411 -5.15 -19.26 -24.82
CA ASN A 411 -5.35 -20.28 -23.78
C ASN A 411 -6.73 -20.18 -23.14
N ASP A 412 -7.64 -21.02 -23.59
CA ASP A 412 -8.92 -21.23 -22.92
C ASP A 412 -8.80 -22.33 -21.88
N ASN A 413 -8.80 -21.96 -20.61
CA ASN A 413 -8.76 -22.88 -19.47
C ASN A 413 -10.11 -23.10 -18.82
N SER A 414 -11.19 -22.51 -19.35
CA SER A 414 -12.51 -22.53 -18.73
C SER A 414 -13.11 -23.92 -18.59
N ASP A 415 -12.79 -24.84 -19.51
CA ASP A 415 -13.23 -26.24 -19.43
C ASP A 415 -12.54 -27.00 -18.28
N ARG A 416 -11.28 -26.70 -18.05
CA ARG A 416 -10.48 -27.36 -17.00
C ARG A 416 -10.72 -26.75 -15.63
N TYR A 417 -10.94 -25.44 -15.59
CA TYR A 417 -11.18 -24.64 -14.38
C TYR A 417 -12.48 -23.84 -14.53
N PRO A 418 -13.64 -24.51 -14.42
CA PRO A 418 -14.92 -23.90 -14.81
C PRO A 418 -15.51 -22.94 -13.75
N ILE A 419 -14.90 -22.83 -12.59
CA ILE A 419 -15.44 -22.05 -11.47
C ILE A 419 -14.62 -20.79 -11.31
N ILE A 420 -15.28 -19.64 -11.26
CA ILE A 420 -14.67 -18.36 -10.91
C ILE A 420 -14.42 -18.35 -9.40
N LEU A 421 -13.17 -18.19 -9.01
CA LEU A 421 -12.78 -18.08 -7.61
C LEU A 421 -12.60 -16.62 -7.24
N THR A 422 -13.31 -16.16 -6.25
CA THR A 422 -13.10 -14.87 -5.61
C THR A 422 -12.66 -15.04 -4.15
N SER A 423 -12.07 -14.01 -3.58
CA SER A 423 -11.68 -14.00 -2.18
C SER A 423 -12.17 -12.74 -1.46
N GLY A 424 -12.28 -12.81 -0.16
CA GLY A 424 -12.80 -11.70 0.64
C GLY A 424 -12.48 -11.85 2.11
N ARG A 425 -13.15 -11.01 2.91
CA ARG A 425 -12.97 -10.92 4.35
C ARG A 425 -14.05 -11.65 5.13
N LEU A 426 -13.69 -12.02 6.34
CA LEU A 426 -14.59 -12.40 7.43
C LEU A 426 -14.57 -11.28 8.47
N VAL A 427 -15.65 -11.15 9.24
CA VAL A 427 -15.74 -10.15 10.31
C VAL A 427 -14.91 -10.54 11.53
N GLU A 428 -14.63 -11.83 11.69
CA GLU A 428 -13.88 -12.40 12.80
C GLU A 428 -12.38 -12.11 12.70
N TYR A 429 -11.87 -11.90 11.49
CA TYR A 429 -10.43 -11.76 11.27
C TYR A 429 -10.07 -10.47 10.54
N GLU A 430 -8.87 -9.97 10.81
CA GLU A 430 -8.32 -8.75 10.24
C GLU A 430 -7.11 -9.06 9.35
N GLY A 431 -6.99 -8.39 8.21
CA GLY A 431 -5.82 -8.48 7.33
C GLY A 431 -5.45 -9.90 6.93
N GLY A 432 -4.18 -10.25 7.05
CA GLY A 432 -3.69 -11.63 6.86
C GLY A 432 -4.08 -12.59 7.96
N GLY A 433 -4.68 -12.08 9.04
CA GLY A 433 -5.20 -12.87 10.14
C GLY A 433 -4.16 -13.36 11.15
N GLU A 434 -2.90 -12.95 11.04
CA GLU A 434 -1.83 -13.49 11.88
C GLU A 434 -2.07 -13.21 13.37
N GLU A 435 -2.37 -11.95 13.74
CA GLU A 435 -2.68 -11.59 15.11
C GLU A 435 -4.08 -12.08 15.51
N THR A 436 -5.07 -11.91 14.67
CA THR A 436 -6.47 -12.22 15.00
C THR A 436 -6.72 -13.72 15.12
N ARG A 437 -6.02 -14.58 14.35
CA ARG A 437 -6.04 -16.03 14.54
C ARG A 437 -5.34 -16.47 15.83
N SER A 438 -4.52 -15.61 16.41
CA SER A 438 -3.85 -15.81 17.71
C SER A 438 -4.70 -15.33 18.90
N MET A 439 -5.90 -14.80 18.65
CA MET A 439 -6.86 -14.42 19.70
C MET A 439 -7.90 -15.52 19.92
N SER A 440 -7.92 -16.10 21.10
CA SER A 440 -8.77 -17.24 21.42
C SER A 440 -10.26 -17.00 21.15
N TRP A 441 -10.77 -15.82 21.45
CA TRP A 441 -12.21 -15.49 21.29
C TRP A 441 -12.62 -15.42 19.81
N LEU A 442 -11.75 -14.86 18.96
CA LEU A 442 -12.00 -14.82 17.52
C LEU A 442 -11.83 -16.21 16.89
N ALA A 443 -10.85 -16.97 17.36
CA ALA A 443 -10.63 -18.35 16.96
C ALA A 443 -11.84 -19.26 17.28
N GLU A 444 -12.55 -19.01 18.39
CA GLU A 444 -13.78 -19.73 18.74
C GLU A 444 -14.94 -19.44 17.75
N LEU A 445 -14.98 -18.25 17.17
CA LEU A 445 -16.04 -17.86 16.24
C LEU A 445 -15.84 -18.46 14.84
N GLN A 446 -14.59 -18.62 14.40
CA GLN A 446 -14.26 -19.15 13.08
C GLN A 446 -13.02 -20.06 13.16
N GLN A 447 -13.24 -21.35 13.28
CA GLN A 447 -12.20 -22.34 13.58
C GLN A 447 -11.53 -22.96 12.35
N GLU A 448 -12.17 -22.89 11.19
CA GLU A 448 -11.69 -23.56 9.97
C GLU A 448 -11.85 -22.66 8.74
N MET A 449 -10.88 -22.76 7.86
CA MET A 449 -10.99 -22.18 6.52
C MET A 449 -11.95 -22.99 5.65
N PHE A 450 -12.66 -22.32 4.78
CA PHE A 450 -13.65 -22.92 3.90
C PHE A 450 -13.65 -22.34 2.49
N VAL A 451 -14.30 -23.07 1.58
CA VAL A 451 -14.71 -22.56 0.28
C VAL A 451 -16.25 -22.61 0.18
N GLU A 452 -16.88 -21.48 -0.11
CA GLU A 452 -18.32 -21.45 -0.42
C GLU A 452 -18.54 -21.97 -1.83
N VAL A 453 -19.45 -22.93 -1.95
CA VAL A 453 -19.80 -23.58 -3.22
C VAL A 453 -21.31 -23.56 -3.40
N ASN A 454 -21.78 -23.17 -4.60
CA ASN A 454 -23.21 -23.19 -4.90
C ASN A 454 -23.76 -24.63 -4.82
N PRO A 455 -24.98 -24.85 -4.27
CA PRO A 455 -25.56 -26.20 -4.15
C PRO A 455 -25.66 -26.97 -5.46
N ALA A 456 -25.94 -26.29 -6.59
CA ALA A 456 -25.98 -26.95 -7.88
C ALA A 456 -24.61 -27.42 -8.35
N ASP A 457 -23.57 -26.56 -8.19
CA ASP A 457 -22.20 -26.93 -8.53
C ASP A 457 -21.69 -28.05 -7.61
N ALA A 458 -21.96 -27.97 -6.30
CA ALA A 458 -21.61 -29.02 -5.35
C ALA A 458 -22.22 -30.38 -5.73
N ASN A 459 -23.50 -30.38 -6.16
CA ASN A 459 -24.15 -31.58 -6.65
C ASN A 459 -23.54 -32.12 -7.92
N ASP A 460 -23.20 -31.26 -8.89
CA ASP A 460 -22.61 -31.65 -10.17
C ASP A 460 -21.23 -32.29 -10.00
N ILE A 461 -20.43 -31.82 -9.00
CA ILE A 461 -19.09 -32.36 -8.69
C ILE A 461 -19.10 -33.41 -7.57
N GLY A 462 -20.26 -33.75 -7.00
CA GLY A 462 -20.43 -34.78 -5.99
C GLY A 462 -19.89 -34.43 -4.60
N ILE A 463 -19.89 -33.15 -4.25
CA ILE A 463 -19.42 -32.64 -2.96
C ILE A 463 -20.61 -32.35 -2.03
N ARG A 464 -20.44 -32.62 -0.73
CA ARG A 464 -21.41 -32.30 0.32
C ARG A 464 -20.88 -31.22 1.25
N ASP A 465 -21.79 -30.57 1.93
CA ASP A 465 -21.45 -29.64 3.00
C ASP A 465 -20.56 -30.31 4.05
N GLY A 466 -19.45 -29.62 4.44
CA GLY A 466 -18.46 -30.14 5.38
C GLY A 466 -17.43 -31.12 4.79
N ASP A 467 -17.55 -31.55 3.53
CA ASP A 467 -16.51 -32.35 2.90
C ASP A 467 -15.18 -31.58 2.83
N THR A 468 -14.07 -32.30 2.95
CA THR A 468 -12.75 -31.75 2.67
C THR A 468 -12.51 -31.78 1.17
N VAL A 469 -12.11 -30.66 0.59
CA VAL A 469 -11.92 -30.49 -0.85
C VAL A 469 -10.57 -29.86 -1.16
N TRP A 470 -10.09 -30.14 -2.37
CA TRP A 470 -9.03 -29.37 -2.99
C TRP A 470 -9.62 -28.29 -3.88
N VAL A 471 -9.11 -27.07 -3.76
CA VAL A 471 -9.35 -25.97 -4.69
C VAL A 471 -8.05 -25.71 -5.41
N GLU A 472 -8.00 -25.93 -6.71
CA GLU A 472 -6.81 -25.77 -7.56
C GLU A 472 -7.04 -24.65 -8.56
N GLY A 473 -6.11 -23.71 -8.62
CA GLY A 473 -6.08 -22.62 -9.60
C GLY A 473 -5.34 -22.99 -10.90
N ALA A 474 -5.54 -22.18 -11.93
CA ALA A 474 -4.97 -22.42 -13.26
C ALA A 474 -3.42 -22.43 -13.28
N GLU A 475 -2.78 -21.81 -12.31
CA GLU A 475 -1.31 -21.81 -12.16
C GLU A 475 -0.77 -23.03 -11.38
N GLY A 476 -1.63 -23.97 -11.02
CA GLY A 476 -1.25 -25.22 -10.36
C GLY A 476 -1.12 -25.12 -8.83
N GLY A 477 -1.27 -23.96 -8.25
CA GLY A 477 -1.37 -23.81 -6.79
C GLY A 477 -2.71 -24.36 -6.31
N ARG A 478 -2.71 -25.08 -5.19
CA ARG A 478 -3.92 -25.68 -4.62
C ARG A 478 -3.98 -25.55 -3.11
N VAL A 479 -5.18 -25.51 -2.59
CA VAL A 479 -5.45 -25.41 -1.15
C VAL A 479 -6.46 -26.48 -0.71
N ARG A 480 -6.31 -26.96 0.50
CA ARG A 480 -7.15 -28.01 1.10
C ARG A 480 -8.04 -27.41 2.17
N VAL A 481 -9.34 -27.33 1.91
CA VAL A 481 -10.28 -26.60 2.75
C VAL A 481 -11.59 -27.37 2.94
N LYS A 482 -12.46 -26.89 3.82
CA LYS A 482 -13.84 -27.41 3.97
C LYS A 482 -14.75 -26.81 2.92
N ALA A 483 -15.64 -27.59 2.35
CA ALA A 483 -16.72 -27.12 1.51
C ALA A 483 -17.87 -26.59 2.38
N LEU A 484 -18.26 -25.34 2.17
CA LEU A 484 -19.48 -24.75 2.70
C LEU A 484 -20.49 -24.62 1.55
N VAL A 485 -21.43 -25.57 1.50
CA VAL A 485 -22.43 -25.59 0.43
C VAL A 485 -23.54 -24.58 0.75
N THR A 486 -23.59 -23.49 -0.01
CA THR A 486 -24.45 -22.37 0.32
C THR A 486 -24.93 -21.62 -0.93
N PRO A 487 -26.19 -21.11 -0.94
CA PRO A 487 -26.70 -20.27 -2.04
C PRO A 487 -26.16 -18.81 -2.00
N ARG A 488 -25.27 -18.46 -1.07
CA ARG A 488 -24.68 -17.12 -1.01
C ARG A 488 -23.81 -16.80 -2.23
N VAL A 489 -23.23 -17.82 -2.85
CA VAL A 489 -22.50 -17.69 -4.11
C VAL A 489 -23.35 -18.16 -5.28
N GLY A 490 -23.25 -17.50 -6.43
CA GLY A 490 -23.93 -17.88 -7.65
C GLY A 490 -23.35 -19.18 -8.24
N ARG A 491 -24.10 -19.80 -9.18
CA ARG A 491 -23.60 -20.95 -9.92
C ARG A 491 -22.36 -20.56 -10.74
N GLY A 492 -21.34 -21.42 -10.72
CA GLY A 492 -20.06 -21.18 -11.37
C GLY A 492 -19.14 -20.21 -10.62
N VAL A 493 -19.47 -19.86 -9.37
CA VAL A 493 -18.68 -18.96 -8.52
C VAL A 493 -18.40 -19.61 -7.18
N ALA A 494 -17.17 -19.52 -6.70
CA ALA A 494 -16.74 -19.92 -5.37
C ALA A 494 -16.07 -18.76 -4.64
N PHE A 495 -16.15 -18.76 -3.31
CA PHE A 495 -15.54 -17.75 -2.45
C PHE A 495 -14.66 -18.41 -1.39
N MET A 496 -13.47 -17.85 -1.14
CA MET A 496 -12.62 -18.25 -0.04
C MET A 496 -12.18 -17.02 0.77
N PRO A 497 -12.19 -17.09 2.12
CA PRO A 497 -11.59 -16.04 2.94
C PRO A 497 -10.06 -16.10 2.90
N PHE A 498 -9.40 -14.94 2.88
CA PHE A 498 -7.95 -14.88 2.73
C PHE A 498 -7.16 -14.75 4.06
N HIS A 499 -7.84 -14.78 5.20
CA HIS A 499 -7.25 -14.54 6.52
C HIS A 499 -6.42 -15.70 7.09
N PHE A 500 -6.28 -16.79 6.37
CA PHE A 500 -5.68 -18.02 6.90
C PHE A 500 -4.26 -18.23 6.40
N GLY A 501 -3.50 -18.98 7.18
CA GLY A 501 -2.14 -19.36 6.90
C GLY A 501 -1.66 -20.41 7.92
N GLY A 502 -0.44 -20.94 7.72
CA GLY A 502 0.15 -21.97 8.56
C GLY A 502 -0.16 -23.41 8.12
N ILE A 503 -0.94 -23.57 7.05
CA ILE A 503 -1.02 -24.80 6.26
C ILE A 503 -0.63 -24.46 4.82
N PHE A 504 0.16 -25.30 4.18
CA PHE A 504 0.63 -25.09 2.83
C PHE A 504 0.42 -26.34 1.97
N GLN A 505 -0.53 -26.27 1.06
CA GLN A 505 -0.90 -27.38 0.17
C GLN A 505 -1.11 -28.71 0.91
N GLY A 506 -1.80 -28.66 2.04
CA GLY A 506 -2.09 -29.81 2.90
C GLY A 506 -1.02 -30.11 3.97
N GLU A 507 0.15 -29.50 3.90
CA GLU A 507 1.20 -29.63 4.93
C GLU A 507 0.90 -28.70 6.09
N ASN A 508 0.75 -29.25 7.29
CA ASN A 508 0.56 -28.48 8.52
C ASN A 508 1.94 -27.99 9.01
N LEU A 509 2.09 -26.68 9.12
CA LEU A 509 3.34 -26.03 9.54
C LEU A 509 3.37 -25.70 11.05
N HIS A 510 2.41 -26.18 11.82
CA HIS A 510 2.29 -25.90 13.26
C HIS A 510 3.62 -26.07 14.02
N ASP A 511 4.28 -27.20 13.81
CA ASP A 511 5.51 -27.54 14.54
C ASP A 511 6.75 -26.75 14.12
N ARG A 512 6.61 -25.86 13.12
CA ARG A 512 7.67 -24.94 12.70
C ARG A 512 7.59 -23.60 13.41
N TYR A 513 6.46 -23.28 14.05
CA TYR A 513 6.37 -22.08 14.88
C TYR A 513 7.21 -22.26 16.14
N PRO A 514 7.77 -21.16 16.69
CA PRO A 514 8.36 -21.20 18.03
C PRO A 514 7.35 -21.76 19.05
N GLU A 515 7.84 -22.44 20.05
CA GLU A 515 7.00 -23.07 21.08
C GLU A 515 6.03 -22.05 21.71
N GLY A 516 4.74 -22.36 21.68
CA GLY A 516 3.67 -21.53 22.22
C GLY A 516 3.28 -20.30 21.35
N ALA A 517 3.90 -20.13 20.17
CA ALA A 517 3.65 -18.98 19.31
C ALA A 517 2.78 -19.28 18.06
N ALA A 518 2.38 -20.53 17.86
CA ALA A 518 1.48 -20.87 16.77
C ALA A 518 0.10 -20.24 17.00
N PRO A 519 -0.55 -19.67 15.97
CA PRO A 519 -1.93 -19.23 16.05
C PRO A 519 -2.88 -20.36 16.48
N TYR A 520 -3.94 -20.03 17.21
CA TYR A 520 -4.97 -21.03 17.61
C TYR A 520 -5.66 -21.68 16.41
N VAL A 521 -5.79 -20.92 15.31
CA VAL A 521 -6.38 -21.39 14.07
C VAL A 521 -5.36 -21.33 12.95
N LEU A 522 -5.08 -22.46 12.34
CA LEU A 522 -4.30 -22.58 11.12
C LEU A 522 -5.20 -22.91 9.92
N GLY A 523 -4.80 -22.51 8.74
CA GLY A 523 -5.50 -22.81 7.49
C GLY A 523 -4.58 -22.57 6.30
N GLU A 524 -5.12 -22.85 5.12
CA GLU A 524 -4.42 -22.59 3.86
C GLU A 524 -4.45 -21.10 3.49
N ALA A 525 -3.43 -20.61 2.82
CA ALA A 525 -3.44 -19.30 2.21
C ALA A 525 -4.27 -19.33 0.91
N ALA A 526 -5.45 -18.70 0.90
CA ALA A 526 -6.35 -18.69 -0.25
C ALA A 526 -5.64 -18.29 -1.57
N ASN A 527 -4.74 -17.31 -1.48
CA ASN A 527 -4.04 -16.78 -2.64
C ASN A 527 -3.00 -17.75 -3.23
N THR A 528 -2.74 -18.90 -2.60
CA THR A 528 -2.00 -20.00 -3.21
C THR A 528 -2.72 -20.57 -4.44
N ALA A 529 -4.06 -20.56 -4.43
CA ALA A 529 -4.88 -21.06 -5.54
C ALA A 529 -5.31 -19.96 -6.52
N THR A 530 -4.90 -18.71 -6.33
CA THR A 530 -5.26 -17.61 -7.24
C THR A 530 -4.26 -17.48 -8.39
N THR A 531 -4.60 -16.64 -9.38
CA THR A 531 -3.73 -16.36 -10.52
C THR A 531 -2.51 -15.54 -10.13
N TYR A 532 -1.49 -15.58 -10.99
CA TYR A 532 -0.35 -14.68 -10.95
C TYR A 532 -0.58 -13.35 -11.69
N GLY A 533 -1.79 -13.18 -12.26
CA GLY A 533 -2.17 -11.96 -12.95
C GLY A 533 -2.18 -10.73 -12.05
N TYR A 534 -2.04 -9.59 -12.67
CA TYR A 534 -2.09 -8.29 -12.00
C TYR A 534 -2.66 -7.22 -12.96
N ASP A 535 -3.23 -6.18 -12.37
CA ASP A 535 -3.65 -5.02 -13.14
C ASP A 535 -2.41 -4.24 -13.64
N PRO A 536 -2.26 -3.98 -14.94
CA PRO A 536 -1.05 -3.36 -15.49
C PRO A 536 -0.91 -1.86 -15.16
N VAL A 537 -1.98 -1.23 -14.70
CA VAL A 537 -1.99 0.19 -14.34
C VAL A 537 -1.67 0.37 -12.86
N THR A 538 -2.35 -0.38 -12.00
CA THR A 538 -2.21 -0.25 -10.55
C THR A 538 -1.19 -1.22 -9.95
N LEU A 539 -0.76 -2.23 -10.72
CA LEU A 539 0.12 -3.32 -10.30
C LEU A 539 -0.46 -4.18 -9.16
N MET A 540 -1.77 -4.10 -8.96
CA MET A 540 -2.49 -4.88 -7.96
C MET A 540 -2.71 -6.31 -8.46
N GLN A 541 -2.55 -7.27 -7.58
CA GLN A 541 -2.77 -8.69 -7.88
C GLN A 541 -4.26 -8.98 -8.15
N GLU A 542 -4.55 -9.81 -9.13
CA GLU A 542 -5.91 -10.21 -9.52
C GLU A 542 -6.47 -11.32 -8.64
N THR A 543 -6.48 -11.15 -7.33
CA THR A 543 -6.91 -12.19 -6.38
C THR A 543 -8.42 -12.35 -6.25
N LYS A 544 -9.20 -11.52 -6.97
CA LYS A 544 -10.68 -11.50 -6.88
C LYS A 544 -11.38 -12.08 -8.11
N CYS A 545 -10.65 -12.39 -9.16
CA CYS A 545 -11.20 -12.87 -10.43
C CYS A 545 -10.25 -13.89 -11.07
N THR A 546 -10.06 -15.00 -10.41
CA THR A 546 -9.31 -16.15 -10.95
C THR A 546 -10.27 -17.29 -11.28
N ILE A 547 -9.76 -18.36 -11.88
CA ILE A 547 -10.52 -19.58 -12.13
C ILE A 547 -9.95 -20.75 -11.35
N CYS A 548 -10.79 -21.68 -10.97
CA CYS A 548 -10.40 -22.87 -10.25
C CYS A 548 -11.24 -24.11 -10.63
N ARG A 549 -10.75 -25.26 -10.21
CA ARG A 549 -11.53 -26.48 -10.08
C ARG A 549 -11.59 -26.89 -8.62
N ILE A 550 -12.69 -27.54 -8.26
CA ILE A 550 -12.91 -28.05 -6.91
C ILE A 550 -13.13 -29.54 -7.02
N GLU A 551 -12.41 -30.31 -6.23
CA GLU A 551 -12.52 -31.77 -6.19
C GLU A 551 -12.45 -32.29 -4.76
N ARG A 552 -13.03 -33.44 -4.51
CA ARG A 552 -12.99 -34.07 -3.18
C ARG A 552 -11.54 -34.46 -2.85
N ALA A 553 -11.09 -34.15 -1.61
CA ALA A 553 -9.76 -34.45 -1.13
C ALA A 553 -9.57 -35.94 -0.78
#